data_e782962afb17b7e6b93f0bedb47c028f
#
_entry.id   e782962afb17b7e6b93f0bedb47c028f
#
_cell.length_a   1.000
_cell.length_b   1.000
_cell.length_c   1.000
_cell.angle_alpha   90.00
_cell.angle_beta   90.00
_cell.angle_gamma   90.00
#
_symmetry.space_group_name_H-M   'P 1'
#
loop_
_entity.id
_entity.type
_entity.pdbx_description
1 polymer ?
#
loop_
_entity_poly.entity_id
_entity_poly.type
_entity_poly.pdbx_seq_one_letter_code
_entity_poly.pdbx_strand_id
1 'polypeptide(L)'
;MAESIMARKGFPTFKAFSAGSHPKGRVHPQALRQLGLASLPTVGLRSKSWNEISNLDGLELHFVFTVCDNAAKEVCPVWPGQPMTAHWGVPDPAAIEGTPEQIERAFRDAFIMLDRRISLFLALPLSSLDKLAIQKQIDDIGRQ
;
A
#
# COMPACT_ATOMS: atom_id res chain seq x y z
N MET A 1 0.38 2.58 -6.39
CA MET A 1 -0.44 3.73 -5.97
C MET A 1 -0.28 4.03 -4.48
N ALA A 2 -0.45 3.06 -3.59
CA ALA A 2 -0.39 3.28 -2.14
C ALA A 2 0.90 3.96 -1.65
N GLU A 3 2.07 3.57 -2.15
CA GLU A 3 3.35 4.18 -1.79
C GLU A 3 3.35 5.70 -2.04
N SER A 4 2.88 6.13 -3.21
CA SER A 4 2.84 7.55 -3.57
C SER A 4 1.85 8.34 -2.71
N ILE A 5 0.68 7.76 -2.42
CA ILE A 5 -0.32 8.39 -1.56
C ILE A 5 0.25 8.57 -0.14
N MET A 6 0.84 7.51 0.41
CA MET A 6 1.42 7.55 1.76
C MET A 6 2.64 8.49 1.82
N ALA A 7 3.49 8.48 0.81
CA ALA A 7 4.65 9.35 0.76
C ALA A 7 4.26 10.83 0.78
N ARG A 8 3.19 11.21 0.09
CA ARG A 8 2.70 12.60 0.08
C ARG A 8 1.96 12.95 1.36
N LYS A 9 0.95 12.16 1.72
CA LYS A 9 0.08 12.47 2.85
C LYS A 9 0.71 12.21 4.21
N GLY A 10 1.61 11.25 4.29
CA GLY A 10 2.28 10.87 5.54
C GLY A 10 3.56 11.66 5.83
N PHE A 11 4.03 12.47 4.92
CA PHE A 11 5.24 13.28 5.11
C PHE A 11 4.99 14.40 6.14
N PRO A 12 5.94 14.70 7.04
CA PRO A 12 7.24 14.04 7.24
C PRO A 12 7.20 12.88 8.26
N THR A 13 6.07 12.52 8.81
CA THR A 13 5.94 11.56 9.91
C THR A 13 6.25 10.13 9.45
N PHE A 14 5.85 9.77 8.22
CA PHE A 14 6.01 8.43 7.68
C PHE A 14 6.88 8.43 6.43
N LYS A 15 7.66 7.36 6.29
CA LYS A 15 8.35 7.00 5.07
C LYS A 15 7.69 5.74 4.49
N ALA A 16 7.39 5.76 3.21
CA ALA A 16 6.63 4.71 2.55
C ALA A 16 7.50 3.86 1.64
N PHE A 17 7.24 2.56 1.64
CA PHE A 17 7.81 1.59 0.71
C PHE A 17 6.69 0.75 0.14
N SER A 18 6.88 0.20 -1.04
CA SER A 18 5.99 -0.81 -1.60
C SER A 18 6.76 -1.90 -2.31
N ALA A 19 6.22 -3.10 -2.31
CA ALA A 19 6.82 -4.24 -2.99
C ALA A 19 5.77 -5.33 -3.21
N GLY A 20 6.11 -6.32 -4.02
CA GLY A 20 5.26 -7.48 -4.26
C GLY A 20 6.01 -8.79 -4.18
N SER A 21 5.29 -9.88 -4.02
CA SER A 21 5.83 -11.24 -4.04
C SER A 21 6.27 -11.66 -5.45
N HIS A 22 5.50 -11.25 -6.47
CA HIS A 22 5.73 -11.56 -7.88
C HIS A 22 5.69 -10.26 -8.70
N PRO A 23 6.71 -9.39 -8.59
CA PRO A 23 6.72 -8.12 -9.30
C PRO A 23 6.78 -8.32 -10.81
N LYS A 24 5.99 -7.52 -11.55
CA LYS A 24 5.92 -7.61 -13.01
C LYS A 24 7.07 -6.86 -13.71
N GLY A 25 7.93 -6.18 -12.98
CA GLY A 25 9.09 -5.46 -13.50
C GLY A 25 8.81 -4.03 -13.94
N ARG A 26 7.55 -3.61 -13.97
CA ARG A 26 7.17 -2.23 -14.31
C ARG A 26 5.90 -1.82 -13.58
N VAL A 27 5.76 -0.53 -13.33
CA VAL A 27 4.53 0.05 -12.80
C VAL A 27 3.50 0.13 -13.94
N HIS A 28 2.25 -0.29 -13.65
CA HIS A 28 1.20 -0.27 -14.65
C HIS A 28 0.89 1.17 -15.10
N PRO A 29 0.76 1.43 -16.43
CA PRO A 29 0.50 2.77 -16.93
C PRO A 29 -0.75 3.43 -16.35
N GLN A 30 -1.80 2.68 -16.09
CA GLN A 30 -3.02 3.20 -15.48
C GLN A 30 -2.84 3.61 -14.02
N ALA A 31 -1.94 2.94 -13.28
CA ALA A 31 -1.58 3.38 -11.94
C ALA A 31 -0.88 4.75 -11.98
N LEU A 32 0.07 4.92 -12.90
CA LEU A 32 0.75 6.21 -13.10
C LEU A 32 -0.24 7.30 -13.52
N ARG A 33 -1.21 6.97 -14.38
CA ARG A 33 -2.25 7.90 -14.81
C ARG A 33 -3.10 8.40 -13.64
N GLN A 34 -3.56 7.49 -12.77
CA GLN A 34 -4.37 7.88 -11.60
C GLN A 34 -3.58 8.77 -10.65
N LEU A 35 -2.30 8.46 -10.42
CA LEU A 35 -1.43 9.30 -9.60
C LEU A 35 -1.23 10.68 -10.22
N GLY A 36 -1.02 10.75 -11.53
CA GLY A 36 -0.90 12.03 -12.25
C GLY A 36 -2.16 12.88 -12.16
N LEU A 37 -3.34 12.28 -12.32
CA LEU A 37 -4.63 12.96 -12.18
C LEU A 37 -4.84 13.53 -10.78
N ALA A 38 -4.28 12.88 -9.76
CA ALA A 38 -4.34 13.33 -8.37
C ALA A 38 -3.17 14.25 -7.98
N SER A 39 -2.31 14.62 -8.91
CA SER A 39 -1.11 15.42 -8.69
C SER A 39 -0.16 14.82 -7.65
N LEU A 40 -0.07 13.49 -7.63
CA LEU A 40 0.82 12.76 -6.75
C LEU A 40 2.14 12.41 -7.45
N PRO A 41 3.26 12.26 -6.69
CA PRO A 41 4.56 11.98 -7.29
C PRO A 41 4.61 10.58 -7.89
N THR A 42 5.24 10.47 -9.07
CA THR A 42 5.48 9.21 -9.78
C THR A 42 6.96 8.89 -9.94
N VAL A 43 7.83 9.86 -9.67
CA VAL A 43 9.28 9.71 -9.79
C VAL A 43 9.78 8.69 -8.77
N GLY A 44 10.58 7.72 -9.24
CA GLY A 44 11.18 6.71 -8.38
C GLY A 44 10.29 5.50 -8.06
N LEU A 45 9.05 5.49 -8.53
CA LEU A 45 8.18 4.32 -8.38
C LEU A 45 8.69 3.16 -9.24
N ARG A 46 8.85 1.99 -8.63
CA ARG A 46 9.34 0.78 -9.28
C ARG A 46 8.51 -0.43 -8.87
N SER A 47 8.38 -1.37 -9.78
CA SER A 47 7.95 -2.73 -9.45
C SER A 47 9.15 -3.50 -8.88
N LYS A 48 9.05 -4.00 -7.67
CA LYS A 48 10.16 -4.65 -6.98
C LYS A 48 9.69 -5.76 -6.05
N SER A 49 10.58 -6.72 -5.82
CA SER A 49 10.32 -7.81 -4.89
C SER A 49 10.34 -7.32 -3.44
N TRP A 50 9.48 -7.89 -2.61
CA TRP A 50 9.48 -7.63 -1.17
C TRP A 50 10.78 -8.08 -0.49
N ASN A 51 11.54 -9.04 -1.08
CA ASN A 51 12.86 -9.43 -0.59
C ASN A 51 13.84 -8.26 -0.61
N GLU A 52 13.70 -7.35 -1.57
CA GLU A 52 14.51 -6.14 -1.66
C GLU A 52 14.34 -5.25 -0.42
N ILE A 53 13.10 -5.16 0.09
CA ILE A 53 12.80 -4.39 1.30
C ILE A 53 13.23 -5.14 2.56
N SER A 54 12.94 -6.44 2.66
CA SER A 54 13.27 -7.25 3.85
C SER A 54 14.78 -7.40 4.07
N ASN A 55 15.57 -7.24 3.03
CA ASN A 55 17.03 -7.36 3.08
C ASN A 55 17.77 -6.02 3.20
N LEU A 56 17.06 -4.89 3.31
CA LEU A 56 17.70 -3.59 3.50
C LEU A 56 18.31 -3.48 4.90
N ASP A 57 19.61 -3.20 4.94
CA ASP A 57 20.33 -3.00 6.19
C ASP A 57 19.87 -1.72 6.90
N GLY A 58 19.67 -1.82 8.21
CA GLY A 58 19.29 -0.68 9.04
C GLY A 58 17.85 -0.21 8.87
N LEU A 59 17.04 -0.89 8.04
CA LEU A 59 15.63 -0.59 7.91
C LEU A 59 14.85 -1.22 9.06
N GLU A 60 14.01 -0.42 9.70
CA GLU A 60 13.05 -0.88 10.69
C GLU A 60 11.65 -0.49 10.23
N LEU A 61 10.80 -1.48 9.96
CA LEU A 61 9.41 -1.26 9.58
C LEU A 61 8.53 -1.21 10.82
N HIS A 62 7.63 -0.25 10.86
CA HIS A 62 6.65 -0.12 11.94
C HIS A 62 5.30 -0.72 11.57
N PHE A 63 4.94 -0.63 10.30
CA PHE A 63 3.68 -1.17 9.77
C PHE A 63 3.91 -1.84 8.42
N VAL A 64 3.20 -2.95 8.20
CA VAL A 64 3.11 -3.60 6.88
C VAL A 64 1.65 -3.88 6.56
N PHE A 65 1.19 -3.35 5.45
CA PHE A 65 -0.18 -3.55 4.97
C PHE A 65 -0.15 -4.36 3.67
N THR A 66 -0.83 -5.50 3.65
CA THR A 66 -1.04 -6.24 2.40
C THR A 66 -2.30 -5.70 1.72
N VAL A 67 -2.20 -5.43 0.42
CA VAL A 67 -3.29 -4.79 -0.32
C VAL A 67 -3.93 -5.70 -1.37
N CYS A 68 -3.35 -6.85 -1.66
CA CYS A 68 -3.97 -7.85 -2.52
C CYS A 68 -4.15 -9.17 -1.78
N ASP A 69 -5.22 -9.90 -2.13
CA ASP A 69 -5.58 -11.15 -1.45
C ASP A 69 -4.54 -12.26 -1.68
N ASN A 70 -3.86 -12.25 -2.82
CA ASN A 70 -2.81 -13.23 -3.11
C ASN A 70 -1.61 -13.04 -2.18
N ALA A 71 -1.16 -11.82 -1.99
CA ALA A 71 -0.05 -11.52 -1.07
C ALA A 71 -0.37 -11.91 0.38
N ALA A 72 -1.63 -11.78 0.80
CA ALA A 72 -2.06 -12.18 2.14
C ALA A 72 -2.00 -13.69 2.38
N LYS A 73 -2.09 -14.48 1.32
CA LYS A 73 -2.07 -15.96 1.39
C LYS A 73 -0.67 -16.55 1.26
N GLU A 74 0.31 -15.75 0.87
CA GLU A 74 1.67 -16.21 0.68
C GLU A 74 2.46 -16.16 1.98
N VAL A 75 3.53 -16.97 2.05
CA VAL A 75 4.48 -16.91 3.16
C VAL A 75 5.29 -15.62 3.02
N CYS A 76 4.98 -14.66 3.86
CA CYS A 76 5.70 -13.39 3.89
C CYS A 76 7.13 -13.57 4.43
N PRO A 77 8.09 -12.75 3.97
CA PRO A 77 9.41 -12.71 4.57
C PRO A 77 9.33 -12.24 6.04
N VAL A 78 10.39 -12.51 6.79
CA VAL A 78 10.53 -11.90 8.12
C VAL A 78 10.87 -10.42 7.92
N TRP A 79 9.94 -9.55 8.32
CA TRP A 79 10.13 -8.12 8.17
C TRP A 79 11.02 -7.55 9.27
N PRO A 80 11.99 -6.66 8.93
CA PRO A 80 12.82 -6.01 9.93
C PRO A 80 11.99 -5.10 10.85
N GLY A 81 12.24 -5.15 12.16
CA GLY A 81 11.57 -4.32 13.15
C GLY A 81 10.33 -4.91 13.78
N GLN A 82 9.91 -6.12 13.39
CA GLN A 82 8.68 -6.76 13.87
C GLN A 82 7.47 -5.83 13.77
N PRO A 83 7.11 -5.40 12.55
CA PRO A 83 6.05 -4.42 12.34
C PRO A 83 4.68 -4.95 12.73
N MET A 84 3.78 -4.05 13.04
CA MET A 84 2.35 -4.35 13.10
C MET A 84 1.84 -4.58 11.67
N THR A 85 0.99 -5.60 11.48
CA THR A 85 0.51 -5.97 10.15
C THR A 85 -1.00 -5.94 10.09
N ALA A 86 -1.53 -5.57 8.93
CA ALA A 86 -2.96 -5.66 8.64
C ALA A 86 -3.17 -5.95 7.15
N HIS A 87 -4.32 -6.55 6.83
CA HIS A 87 -4.73 -6.79 5.45
C HIS A 87 -5.75 -5.73 5.03
N TRP A 88 -5.38 -4.93 4.03
CA TRP A 88 -6.23 -3.90 3.43
C TRP A 88 -6.58 -4.28 1.99
N GLY A 89 -7.20 -5.45 1.80
CA GLY A 89 -7.48 -6.02 0.49
C GLY A 89 -8.25 -5.09 -0.42
N VAL A 90 -7.74 -4.92 -1.64
CA VAL A 90 -8.36 -4.17 -2.73
C VAL A 90 -8.42 -5.11 -3.92
N PRO A 91 -9.55 -5.16 -4.66
CA PRO A 91 -9.59 -5.91 -5.92
C PRO A 91 -8.43 -5.50 -6.83
N ASP A 92 -7.73 -6.47 -7.40
CA ASP A 92 -6.59 -6.19 -8.26
C ASP A 92 -7.06 -5.54 -9.58
N PRO A 93 -6.81 -4.25 -9.80
CA PRO A 93 -7.25 -3.59 -11.01
C PRO A 93 -6.51 -4.08 -12.26
N ALA A 94 -5.30 -4.63 -12.10
CA ALA A 94 -4.51 -5.16 -13.21
C ALA A 94 -5.05 -6.50 -13.71
N ALA A 95 -5.90 -7.18 -12.94
CA ALA A 95 -6.54 -8.44 -13.34
C ALA A 95 -7.81 -8.22 -14.16
N ILE A 96 -8.30 -7.00 -14.28
CA ILE A 96 -9.52 -6.69 -15.02
C ILE A 96 -9.26 -6.79 -16.53
N GLU A 97 -10.07 -7.60 -17.20
CA GLU A 97 -10.12 -7.69 -18.65
C GLU A 97 -11.39 -6.99 -19.14
N GLY A 98 -11.26 -6.15 -20.17
CA GLY A 98 -12.41 -5.42 -20.71
C GLY A 98 -11.99 -4.22 -21.54
N THR A 99 -12.90 -3.26 -21.68
CA THR A 99 -12.65 -2.03 -22.42
C THR A 99 -11.65 -1.14 -21.70
N PRO A 100 -10.97 -0.21 -22.42
CA PRO A 100 -10.10 0.78 -21.76
C PRO A 100 -10.80 1.55 -20.64
N GLU A 101 -12.08 1.86 -20.80
CA GLU A 101 -12.88 2.57 -19.76
C GLU A 101 -13.12 1.72 -18.54
N GLN A 102 -13.34 0.43 -18.71
CA GLN A 102 -13.52 -0.51 -17.59
C GLN A 102 -12.23 -0.69 -16.81
N ILE A 103 -11.10 -0.77 -17.50
CA ILE A 103 -9.77 -0.88 -16.88
C ILE A 103 -9.45 0.41 -16.11
N GLU A 104 -9.67 1.57 -16.71
CA GLU A 104 -9.46 2.86 -16.05
C GLU A 104 -10.31 2.99 -14.78
N ARG A 105 -11.58 2.58 -14.84
CA ARG A 105 -12.49 2.58 -13.69
C ARG A 105 -11.96 1.70 -12.56
N ALA A 106 -11.45 0.50 -12.88
CA ALA A 106 -10.90 -0.40 -11.89
C ALA A 106 -9.70 0.22 -11.15
N PHE A 107 -8.80 0.89 -11.87
CA PHE A 107 -7.67 1.60 -11.25
C PHE A 107 -8.12 2.80 -10.43
N ARG A 108 -9.10 3.55 -10.89
CA ARG A 108 -9.68 4.67 -10.14
C ARG A 108 -10.32 4.20 -8.84
N ASP A 109 -11.11 3.13 -8.88
CA ASP A 109 -11.77 2.59 -7.70
C ASP A 109 -10.75 2.08 -6.68
N ALA A 110 -9.71 1.38 -7.14
CA ALA A 110 -8.60 0.95 -6.29
C ALA A 110 -7.88 2.14 -5.65
N PHE A 111 -7.62 3.19 -6.42
CA PHE A 111 -7.01 4.41 -5.92
C PHE A 111 -7.85 5.05 -4.80
N ILE A 112 -9.15 5.18 -5.01
CA ILE A 112 -10.08 5.77 -4.03
C ILE A 112 -10.08 4.96 -2.74
N MET A 113 -10.13 3.64 -2.82
CA MET A 113 -10.09 2.77 -1.65
C MET A 113 -8.78 2.91 -0.86
N LEU A 114 -7.65 2.90 -1.55
CA LEU A 114 -6.33 3.06 -0.93
C LEU A 114 -6.18 4.44 -0.28
N ASP A 115 -6.59 5.49 -0.99
CA ASP A 115 -6.54 6.85 -0.47
C ASP A 115 -7.37 7.01 0.80
N ARG A 116 -8.57 6.46 0.82
CA ARG A 116 -9.45 6.48 1.98
C ARG A 116 -8.82 5.76 3.18
N ARG A 117 -8.31 4.56 2.98
CA ARG A 117 -7.70 3.77 4.06
C ARG A 117 -6.46 4.44 4.63
N ILE A 118 -5.60 4.97 3.77
CA ILE A 118 -4.42 5.71 4.19
C ILE A 118 -4.81 6.96 4.97
N SER A 119 -5.82 7.70 4.52
CA SER A 119 -6.30 8.89 5.22
C SER A 119 -6.86 8.54 6.61
N LEU A 120 -7.60 7.44 6.74
CA LEU A 120 -8.10 6.96 8.03
C LEU A 120 -6.94 6.58 8.96
N PHE A 121 -5.94 5.89 8.44
CA PHE A 121 -4.74 5.53 9.21
C PHE A 121 -4.00 6.76 9.71
N LEU A 122 -3.77 7.74 8.84
CA LEU A 122 -3.06 8.98 9.20
C LEU A 122 -3.82 9.83 10.22
N ALA A 123 -5.13 9.65 10.34
CA ALA A 123 -5.95 10.34 11.34
C ALA A 123 -5.92 9.68 12.72
N LEU A 124 -5.32 8.48 12.85
CA LEU A 124 -5.24 7.80 14.14
C LEU A 124 -4.27 8.53 15.08
N PRO A 125 -4.64 8.72 16.36
CA PRO A 125 -3.74 9.30 17.36
C PRO A 125 -2.77 8.25 17.90
N LEU A 126 -1.82 7.81 17.04
CA LEU A 126 -0.92 6.67 17.31
C LEU A 126 -0.13 6.83 18.61
N SER A 127 0.30 8.06 18.93
CA SER A 127 1.05 8.33 20.16
C SER A 127 0.23 8.15 21.45
N SER A 128 -1.10 8.17 21.34
CA SER A 128 -2.04 8.04 22.46
C SER A 128 -2.63 6.64 22.61
N LEU A 129 -2.37 5.75 21.65
CA LEU A 129 -2.92 4.40 21.62
C LEU A 129 -1.85 3.37 22.00
N ASP A 130 -2.24 2.33 22.74
CA ASP A 130 -1.39 1.17 22.93
C ASP A 130 -1.41 0.25 21.68
N LYS A 131 -0.53 -0.76 21.67
CA LYS A 131 -0.39 -1.66 20.51
C LYS A 131 -1.68 -2.42 20.18
N LEU A 132 -2.43 -2.86 21.20
CA LEU A 132 -3.69 -3.58 20.98
C LEU A 132 -4.75 -2.67 20.34
N ALA A 133 -4.84 -1.43 20.82
CA ALA A 133 -5.77 -0.45 20.27
C ALA A 133 -5.39 -0.08 18.83
N ILE A 134 -4.11 0.10 18.54
CA ILE A 134 -3.64 0.37 17.16
C ILE A 134 -3.96 -0.82 16.26
N GLN A 135 -3.67 -2.05 16.70
CA GLN A 135 -3.95 -3.24 15.91
C GLN A 135 -5.45 -3.35 15.56
N LYS A 136 -6.31 -3.12 16.53
CA LYS A 136 -7.76 -3.11 16.28
C LYS A 136 -8.15 -2.06 15.24
N GLN A 137 -7.61 -0.84 15.35
CA GLN A 137 -7.93 0.25 14.44
C GLN A 137 -7.47 -0.04 13.02
N ILE A 138 -6.25 -0.53 12.83
CA ILE A 138 -5.75 -0.84 11.49
C ILE A 138 -6.48 -2.03 10.86
N ASP A 139 -6.90 -3.02 11.64
CA ASP A 139 -7.73 -4.12 11.17
C ASP A 139 -9.12 -3.63 10.75
N ASP A 140 -9.73 -2.76 11.55
CA ASP A 140 -11.05 -2.19 11.23
C ASP A 140 -11.02 -1.35 9.95
N ILE A 141 -9.96 -0.59 9.73
CA ILE A 141 -9.75 0.16 8.47
C ILE A 141 -9.77 -0.79 7.26
N GLY A 142 -9.14 -1.94 7.38
CA GLY A 142 -9.09 -2.95 6.31
C GLY A 142 -10.45 -3.57 5.96
N ARG A 143 -11.41 -3.47 6.85
CA ARG A 143 -12.77 -4.00 6.66
C ARG A 143 -13.75 -3.00 6.06
N GLN A 144 -13.33 -1.79 5.85
CA GLN A 144 -14.20 -0.72 5.32
C GLN A 144 -14.27 -0.68 3.81
#